data_175b936959db06d7da1f4a860cc1bff5
#
_entry.id   175b936959db06d7da1f4a860cc1bff5
#
_cell.length_a   1.000
_cell.length_b   1.000
_cell.length_c   1.000
_cell.angle_alpha   90.00
_cell.angle_beta   90.00
_cell.angle_gamma   90.00
#
_symmetry.space_group_name_H-M   'P 1'
#
loop_
_entity.id
_entity.type
_entity.pdbx_description
1 polymer ?
#
loop_
_entity_poly.entity_id
_entity_poly.type
_entity_poly.pdbx_seq_one_letter_code
_entity_poly.pdbx_strand_id
1 'polypeptide(L)'
;THMDPNMRVIDYVREVAEFVPTTEGSVSAAKMLERFLFAGSEQYTEIGRLSGGEKRRLNLLRVLMGAPNVLILDEPTNDLDITTLTVLEDYLDHFEGIVIIVSHDRYFLDRTVSRIFAFEEGGHLQQYEGNYSDYALRKSVETQEFDSITEAGNGGRKETSGERGESARATWKKPARKLKFTYQEQKDYDTIEQEMADLEDLVCRLDEDVLK
;
A
#
# COMPACT_ATOMS: atom_id res chain seq x y z
N THR A 1 -24.31 -8.37 -3.24
CA THR A 1 -25.27 -7.51 -3.94
C THR A 1 -25.79 -8.29 -5.14
N HIS A 2 -27.10 -8.46 -5.25
CA HIS A 2 -27.69 -9.18 -6.38
C HIS A 2 -27.79 -8.21 -7.58
N MET A 3 -27.02 -8.46 -8.63
CA MET A 3 -27.06 -7.71 -9.89
C MET A 3 -28.11 -8.33 -10.80
N ASP A 4 -29.07 -7.53 -11.31
CA ASP A 4 -29.98 -8.02 -12.34
C ASP A 4 -29.21 -8.24 -13.66
N PRO A 5 -29.14 -9.46 -14.18
CA PRO A 5 -28.40 -9.76 -15.39
C PRO A 5 -28.94 -9.07 -16.66
N ASN A 6 -30.22 -8.67 -16.67
CA ASN A 6 -30.87 -8.02 -17.78
C ASN A 6 -30.72 -6.49 -17.78
N MET A 7 -30.22 -5.92 -16.69
CA MET A 7 -29.99 -4.48 -16.57
C MET A 7 -28.75 -4.07 -17.34
N ARG A 8 -28.74 -2.87 -17.94
CA ARG A 8 -27.54 -2.30 -18.57
C ARG A 8 -26.57 -1.77 -17.52
N VAL A 9 -25.29 -1.82 -17.82
CA VAL A 9 -24.21 -1.32 -16.95
C VAL A 9 -24.46 0.12 -16.52
N ILE A 10 -24.83 1.02 -17.45
CA ILE A 10 -25.07 2.43 -17.15
C ILE A 10 -26.28 2.63 -16.23
N ASP A 11 -27.34 1.85 -16.43
CA ASP A 11 -28.57 1.99 -15.64
C ASP A 11 -28.32 1.51 -14.20
N TYR A 12 -27.53 0.45 -14.02
CA TYR A 12 -27.14 -0.07 -12.70
C TYR A 12 -26.36 0.95 -11.86
N VAL A 13 -25.53 1.75 -12.49
CA VAL A 13 -24.76 2.81 -11.82
C VAL A 13 -25.63 4.02 -11.56
N ARG A 14 -26.49 4.41 -12.49
CA ARG A 14 -27.44 5.52 -12.37
C ARG A 14 -28.50 5.32 -11.27
N GLU A 15 -28.82 4.07 -10.92
CA GLU A 15 -29.69 3.80 -9.77
C GLU A 15 -29.16 4.40 -8.46
N VAL A 16 -27.82 4.51 -8.34
CA VAL A 16 -27.19 5.11 -7.14
C VAL A 16 -27.11 6.62 -7.28
N ALA A 17 -26.52 7.10 -8.37
CA ALA A 17 -26.38 8.51 -8.66
C ALA A 17 -26.13 8.76 -10.14
N GLU A 18 -26.72 9.81 -10.70
CA GLU A 18 -26.42 10.25 -12.07
C GLU A 18 -25.14 11.09 -12.13
N PHE A 19 -24.81 11.80 -11.02
CA PHE A 19 -23.63 12.63 -10.86
C PHE A 19 -23.02 12.41 -9.50
N VAL A 20 -21.68 12.38 -9.45
CA VAL A 20 -20.90 12.28 -8.21
C VAL A 20 -20.12 13.56 -8.02
N PRO A 21 -20.15 14.20 -6.84
CA PRO A 21 -19.28 15.30 -6.52
C PRO A 21 -17.84 14.78 -6.40
N THR A 22 -16.89 15.49 -7.01
CA THR A 22 -15.46 15.24 -6.91
C THR A 22 -14.73 16.57 -6.69
N THR A 23 -13.46 16.53 -6.31
CA THR A 23 -12.61 17.73 -6.16
C THR A 23 -12.58 18.60 -7.41
N GLU A 24 -12.73 17.99 -8.60
CA GLU A 24 -12.74 18.68 -9.89
C GLU A 24 -14.14 19.18 -10.33
N GLY A 25 -15.17 18.92 -9.51
CA GLY A 25 -16.57 19.26 -9.80
C GLY A 25 -17.46 18.03 -9.86
N SER A 26 -18.63 18.16 -10.54
CA SER A 26 -19.59 17.06 -10.67
C SER A 26 -19.28 16.19 -11.89
N VAL A 27 -19.07 14.89 -11.67
CA VAL A 27 -18.75 13.90 -12.71
C VAL A 27 -19.97 13.02 -12.96
N SER A 28 -20.37 12.83 -14.23
CA SER A 28 -21.51 11.98 -14.60
C SER A 28 -21.18 10.48 -14.45
N ALA A 29 -22.24 9.65 -14.24
CA ALA A 29 -22.12 8.19 -14.19
C ALA A 29 -21.43 7.62 -15.45
N ALA A 30 -21.73 8.14 -16.64
CA ALA A 30 -21.08 7.72 -17.87
C ALA A 30 -19.58 8.00 -17.86
N LYS A 31 -19.16 9.16 -17.35
CA LYS A 31 -17.74 9.52 -17.25
C LYS A 31 -17.00 8.71 -16.19
N MET A 32 -17.67 8.40 -15.08
CA MET A 32 -17.13 7.49 -14.06
C MET A 32 -16.97 6.07 -14.60
N LEU A 33 -17.90 5.58 -15.40
CA LEU A 33 -17.79 4.30 -16.10
C LEU A 33 -16.59 4.27 -17.05
N GLU A 34 -16.34 5.35 -17.80
CA GLU A 34 -15.15 5.46 -18.66
C GLU A 34 -13.85 5.40 -17.84
N ARG A 35 -13.78 6.11 -16.70
CA ARG A 35 -12.63 6.04 -15.78
C ARG A 35 -12.41 4.63 -15.27
N PHE A 36 -13.49 3.88 -15.03
CA PHE A 36 -13.46 2.47 -14.63
C PHE A 36 -13.44 1.48 -15.80
N LEU A 37 -12.91 1.92 -16.94
CA LEU A 37 -12.62 1.08 -18.12
C LEU A 37 -13.86 0.42 -18.75
N PHE A 38 -15.03 1.03 -18.62
CA PHE A 38 -16.22 0.67 -19.39
C PHE A 38 -16.34 1.66 -20.56
N ALA A 39 -15.90 1.24 -21.75
CA ALA A 39 -15.98 2.06 -22.95
C ALA A 39 -17.45 2.38 -23.33
N GLY A 40 -17.66 3.42 -24.11
CA GLY A 40 -19.00 3.93 -24.40
C GLY A 40 -20.02 2.89 -24.88
N SER A 41 -19.59 1.91 -25.70
CA SER A 41 -20.46 0.80 -26.15
C SER A 41 -20.74 -0.23 -25.05
N GLU A 42 -19.79 -0.47 -24.16
CA GLU A 42 -19.90 -1.44 -23.06
C GLU A 42 -20.87 -0.97 -21.98
N GLN A 43 -21.03 0.34 -21.81
CA GLN A 43 -21.96 0.93 -20.84
C GLN A 43 -23.43 0.53 -21.12
N TYR A 44 -23.76 0.22 -22.37
CA TYR A 44 -25.11 -0.19 -22.75
C TYR A 44 -25.30 -1.72 -22.85
N THR A 45 -24.23 -2.47 -22.52
CA THR A 45 -24.28 -3.94 -22.46
C THR A 45 -25.03 -4.40 -21.21
N GLU A 46 -25.72 -5.53 -21.32
CA GLU A 46 -26.38 -6.18 -20.19
C GLU A 46 -25.33 -6.76 -19.22
N ILE A 47 -25.55 -6.59 -17.94
CA ILE A 47 -24.65 -7.08 -16.86
C ILE A 47 -24.43 -8.59 -16.96
N GLY A 48 -25.43 -9.35 -17.44
CA GLY A 48 -25.33 -10.78 -17.66
C GLY A 48 -24.16 -11.19 -18.55
N ARG A 49 -23.78 -10.34 -19.51
CA ARG A 49 -22.71 -10.59 -20.49
C ARG A 49 -21.31 -10.24 -19.98
N LEU A 50 -21.21 -9.53 -18.85
CA LEU A 50 -19.94 -9.16 -18.25
C LEU A 50 -19.23 -10.39 -17.69
N SER A 51 -17.90 -10.39 -17.80
CA SER A 51 -17.00 -11.32 -17.10
C SER A 51 -17.07 -11.14 -15.58
N GLY A 52 -16.54 -12.11 -14.84
CA GLY A 52 -16.45 -12.01 -13.38
C GLY A 52 -15.66 -10.80 -12.88
N GLY A 53 -14.54 -10.47 -13.54
CA GLY A 53 -13.71 -9.30 -13.22
C GLY A 53 -14.44 -7.99 -13.51
N GLU A 54 -15.11 -7.87 -14.66
CA GLU A 54 -15.91 -6.68 -14.97
C GLU A 54 -17.08 -6.49 -14.01
N LYS A 55 -17.72 -7.55 -13.56
CA LYS A 55 -18.76 -7.46 -12.52
C LYS A 55 -18.23 -6.97 -11.19
N ARG A 56 -17.04 -7.41 -10.78
CA ARG A 56 -16.38 -6.91 -9.55
C ARG A 56 -16.04 -5.44 -9.68
N ARG A 57 -15.44 -5.03 -10.80
CA ARG A 57 -15.14 -3.63 -11.12
C ARG A 57 -16.39 -2.75 -11.14
N LEU A 58 -17.47 -3.23 -11.74
CA LEU A 58 -18.76 -2.53 -11.73
C LEU A 58 -19.36 -2.39 -10.34
N ASN A 59 -19.23 -3.42 -9.50
CA ASN A 59 -19.71 -3.37 -8.12
C ASN A 59 -18.90 -2.38 -7.28
N LEU A 60 -17.58 -2.34 -7.46
CA LEU A 60 -16.72 -1.33 -6.84
C LEU A 60 -17.17 0.08 -7.24
N LEU A 61 -17.31 0.33 -8.53
CA LEU A 61 -17.77 1.63 -9.03
C LEU A 61 -19.12 2.02 -8.44
N ARG A 62 -20.07 1.10 -8.31
CA ARG A 62 -21.38 1.38 -7.69
C ARG A 62 -21.24 1.87 -6.24
N VAL A 63 -20.33 1.28 -5.47
CA VAL A 63 -20.04 1.73 -4.10
C VAL A 63 -19.49 3.14 -4.10
N LEU A 64 -18.56 3.44 -4.98
CA LEU A 64 -17.92 4.76 -5.10
C LEU A 64 -18.90 5.84 -5.57
N MET A 65 -19.84 5.47 -6.46
CA MET A 65 -20.91 6.36 -6.91
C MET A 65 -21.84 6.84 -5.78
N GLY A 66 -21.91 6.09 -4.68
CA GLY A 66 -22.62 6.51 -3.47
C GLY A 66 -21.97 7.67 -2.72
N ALA A 67 -20.82 8.16 -3.16
CA ALA A 67 -20.01 9.20 -2.52
C ALA A 67 -19.87 8.96 -0.99
N PRO A 68 -19.38 7.79 -0.56
CA PRO A 68 -19.24 7.49 0.86
C PRO A 68 -18.23 8.45 1.49
N ASN A 69 -18.43 8.81 2.76
CA ASN A 69 -17.45 9.56 3.54
C ASN A 69 -16.45 8.65 4.28
N VAL A 70 -16.75 7.36 4.38
CA VAL A 70 -15.86 6.31 4.90
C VAL A 70 -15.88 5.13 3.95
N LEU A 71 -14.72 4.72 3.49
CA LEU A 71 -14.52 3.58 2.60
C LEU A 71 -13.69 2.52 3.32
N ILE A 72 -14.22 1.30 3.40
CA ILE A 72 -13.50 0.15 3.97
C ILE A 72 -13.24 -0.83 2.85
N LEU A 73 -11.97 -1.12 2.60
CA LEU A 73 -11.49 -2.05 1.58
C LEU A 73 -10.81 -3.24 2.27
N ASP A 74 -11.35 -4.42 2.07
CA ASP A 74 -10.81 -5.68 2.60
C ASP A 74 -10.24 -6.50 1.44
N GLU A 75 -8.92 -6.67 1.42
CA GLU A 75 -8.14 -7.39 0.39
C GLU A 75 -8.53 -7.02 -1.07
N PRO A 76 -8.56 -5.72 -1.43
CA PRO A 76 -9.04 -5.30 -2.75
C PRO A 76 -8.16 -5.83 -3.89
N THR A 77 -6.90 -6.13 -3.63
CA THR A 77 -5.94 -6.64 -4.62
C THR A 77 -6.23 -8.06 -5.07
N ASN A 78 -6.92 -8.88 -4.25
CA ASN A 78 -7.23 -10.28 -4.59
C ASN A 78 -8.28 -10.40 -5.70
N ASP A 79 -9.17 -9.42 -5.81
CA ASP A 79 -10.37 -9.49 -6.64
C ASP A 79 -10.32 -8.61 -7.89
N LEU A 80 -9.33 -7.73 -7.99
CA LEU A 80 -9.21 -6.75 -9.08
C LEU A 80 -7.97 -7.06 -9.94
N ASP A 81 -8.08 -6.79 -11.24
CA ASP A 81 -6.93 -6.79 -12.14
C ASP A 81 -6.07 -5.53 -11.94
N ILE A 82 -4.82 -5.58 -12.41
CA ILE A 82 -3.83 -4.51 -12.23
C ILE A 82 -4.35 -3.17 -12.76
N THR A 83 -5.03 -3.17 -13.91
CA THR A 83 -5.59 -1.96 -14.52
C THR A 83 -6.69 -1.36 -13.65
N THR A 84 -7.55 -2.18 -13.08
CA THR A 84 -8.60 -1.73 -12.14
C THR A 84 -8.00 -1.22 -10.83
N LEU A 85 -6.91 -1.84 -10.34
CA LEU A 85 -6.19 -1.36 -9.15
C LEU A 85 -5.61 0.04 -9.39
N THR A 86 -4.97 0.28 -10.53
CA THR A 86 -4.47 1.61 -10.88
C THR A 86 -5.58 2.67 -10.88
N VAL A 87 -6.74 2.34 -11.44
CA VAL A 87 -7.91 3.25 -11.42
C VAL A 87 -8.41 3.49 -10.00
N LEU A 88 -8.40 2.45 -9.15
CA LEU A 88 -8.77 2.58 -7.73
C LEU A 88 -7.78 3.47 -6.99
N GLU A 89 -6.48 3.29 -7.19
CA GLU A 89 -5.43 4.11 -6.60
C GLU A 89 -5.61 5.59 -6.97
N ASP A 90 -5.80 5.89 -8.26
CA ASP A 90 -6.07 7.25 -8.75
C ASP A 90 -7.34 7.87 -8.13
N TYR A 91 -8.36 7.05 -7.91
CA TYR A 91 -9.58 7.50 -7.23
C TYR A 91 -9.30 7.81 -5.75
N LEU A 92 -8.54 6.95 -5.05
CA LEU A 92 -8.21 7.11 -3.64
C LEU A 92 -7.34 8.35 -3.39
N ASP A 93 -6.45 8.72 -4.31
CA ASP A 93 -5.65 9.95 -4.22
C ASP A 93 -6.49 11.23 -4.13
N HIS A 94 -7.68 11.20 -4.71
CA HIS A 94 -8.61 12.34 -4.76
C HIS A 94 -9.82 12.16 -3.83
N PHE A 95 -9.80 11.13 -2.99
CA PHE A 95 -10.90 10.82 -2.09
C PHE A 95 -10.79 11.66 -0.80
N GLU A 96 -11.77 12.52 -0.55
CA GLU A 96 -11.79 13.43 0.60
C GLU A 96 -12.27 12.79 1.91
N GLY A 97 -12.63 11.51 1.89
CA GLY A 97 -13.13 10.77 3.04
C GLY A 97 -12.06 10.00 3.80
N ILE A 98 -12.51 9.18 4.76
CA ILE A 98 -11.66 8.26 5.48
C ILE A 98 -11.58 6.95 4.70
N VAL A 99 -10.37 6.47 4.44
CA VAL A 99 -10.12 5.17 3.82
C VAL A 99 -9.47 4.24 4.84
N ILE A 100 -10.06 3.07 5.04
CA ILE A 100 -9.51 1.99 5.87
C ILE A 100 -9.23 0.81 4.94
N ILE A 101 -7.99 0.37 4.88
CA ILE A 101 -7.55 -0.71 3.98
C ILE A 101 -7.00 -1.85 4.83
N VAL A 102 -7.46 -3.07 4.56
CA VAL A 102 -6.85 -4.30 5.00
C VAL A 102 -6.26 -4.97 3.76
N SER A 103 -4.96 -5.17 3.71
CA SER A 103 -4.28 -5.80 2.57
C SER A 103 -2.96 -6.44 2.97
N HIS A 104 -2.57 -7.49 2.25
CA HIS A 104 -1.24 -8.10 2.29
C HIS A 104 -0.33 -7.58 1.17
N ASP A 105 -0.85 -6.80 0.25
CA ASP A 105 -0.10 -6.21 -0.85
C ASP A 105 0.65 -4.95 -0.39
N ARG A 106 1.97 -5.11 -0.28
CA ARG A 106 2.87 -4.06 0.21
C ARG A 106 2.93 -2.87 -0.74
N TYR A 107 2.90 -3.11 -2.04
CA TYR A 107 2.96 -2.05 -3.06
C TYR A 107 1.70 -1.20 -3.03
N PHE A 108 0.54 -1.85 -2.93
CA PHE A 108 -0.73 -1.16 -2.80
C PHE A 108 -0.79 -0.32 -1.52
N LEU A 109 -0.32 -0.87 -0.38
CA LEU A 109 -0.25 -0.13 0.88
C LEU A 109 0.74 1.05 0.80
N ASP A 110 1.93 0.85 0.22
CA ASP A 110 2.91 1.94 0.07
C ASP A 110 2.37 3.10 -0.75
N ARG A 111 1.55 2.80 -1.76
CA ARG A 111 0.97 3.79 -2.66
C ARG A 111 -0.22 4.54 -2.04
N THR A 112 -1.03 3.87 -1.22
CA THR A 112 -2.37 4.37 -0.86
C THR A 112 -2.49 4.82 0.59
N VAL A 113 -1.63 4.37 1.51
CA VAL A 113 -1.79 4.68 2.94
C VAL A 113 -0.70 5.62 3.46
N SER A 114 -1.09 6.47 4.40
CA SER A 114 -0.19 7.36 5.14
C SER A 114 -0.06 6.98 6.62
N ARG A 115 -0.76 5.94 7.06
CA ARG A 115 -0.79 5.48 8.44
C ARG A 115 -1.11 4.00 8.52
N ILE A 116 -0.42 3.27 9.40
CA ILE A 116 -0.62 1.83 9.60
C ILE A 116 -1.03 1.56 11.04
N PHE A 117 -2.02 0.69 11.19
CA PHE A 117 -2.42 0.11 12.46
C PHE A 117 -2.01 -1.36 12.47
N ALA A 118 -0.98 -1.68 13.27
CA ALA A 118 -0.49 -3.04 13.41
C ALA A 118 -1.11 -3.71 14.65
N PHE A 119 -1.66 -4.91 14.49
CA PHE A 119 -2.07 -5.76 15.60
C PHE A 119 -0.87 -6.57 16.05
N GLU A 120 -0.40 -6.32 17.27
CA GLU A 120 0.75 -6.97 17.84
C GLU A 120 0.34 -8.12 18.79
N GLU A 121 1.36 -8.89 19.25
CA GLU A 121 1.14 -9.97 20.20
C GLU A 121 0.45 -9.46 21.47
N GLY A 122 -0.51 -10.25 21.98
CA GLY A 122 -1.32 -9.86 23.13
C GLY A 122 -2.50 -8.94 22.79
N GLY A 123 -2.80 -8.68 21.50
CA GLY A 123 -3.95 -7.91 21.06
C GLY A 123 -3.74 -6.39 21.18
N HIS A 124 -2.53 -5.94 21.35
CA HIS A 124 -2.20 -4.51 21.35
C HIS A 124 -2.27 -3.95 19.93
N LEU A 125 -2.94 -2.81 19.79
CA LEU A 125 -3.01 -2.06 18.55
C LEU A 125 -1.97 -0.94 18.60
N GLN A 126 -1.01 -0.98 17.69
CA GLN A 126 0.02 0.06 17.59
C GLN A 126 -0.16 0.84 16.28
N GLN A 127 -0.06 2.17 16.39
CA GLN A 127 -0.16 3.07 15.25
C GLN A 127 1.24 3.50 14.81
N TYR A 128 1.46 3.44 13.49
CA TYR A 128 2.67 3.92 12.83
C TYR A 128 2.31 4.97 11.79
N GLU A 129 2.99 6.11 11.83
CA GLU A 129 2.89 7.15 10.81
C GLU A 129 3.80 6.79 9.63
N GLY A 130 3.30 6.95 8.41
CA GLY A 130 3.98 6.61 7.16
C GLY A 130 3.31 5.45 6.43
N ASN A 131 3.94 5.04 5.33
CA ASN A 131 3.49 3.93 4.50
C ASN A 131 4.00 2.58 5.03
N TYR A 132 3.80 1.51 4.25
CA TYR A 132 4.23 0.17 4.65
C TYR A 132 5.77 0.04 4.76
N SER A 133 6.52 0.67 3.85
CA SER A 133 7.99 0.66 3.88
C SER A 133 8.54 1.35 5.14
N ASP A 134 7.95 2.48 5.54
CA ASP A 134 8.30 3.17 6.79
C ASP A 134 8.02 2.30 8.02
N TYR A 135 6.87 1.61 8.03
CA TYR A 135 6.52 0.67 9.09
C TYR A 135 7.51 -0.49 9.16
N ALA A 136 7.81 -1.13 8.02
CA ALA A 136 8.73 -2.27 7.96
C ALA A 136 10.14 -1.91 8.45
N LEU A 137 10.62 -0.71 8.09
CA LEU A 137 11.91 -0.20 8.55
C LEU A 137 11.93 -0.02 10.07
N ARG A 138 10.91 0.62 10.65
CA ARG A 138 10.80 0.81 12.10
C ARG A 138 10.74 -0.53 12.84
N LYS A 139 9.96 -1.47 12.34
CA LYS A 139 9.82 -2.80 12.93
C LYS A 139 11.13 -3.57 12.92
N SER A 140 11.92 -3.46 11.85
CA SER A 140 13.24 -4.09 11.76
C SER A 140 14.24 -3.52 12.80
N VAL A 141 14.18 -2.22 13.04
CA VAL A 141 15.02 -1.56 14.05
C VAL A 141 14.63 -1.99 15.48
N GLU A 142 13.33 -2.03 15.78
CA GLU A 142 12.80 -2.47 17.08
C GLU A 142 13.20 -3.92 17.37
N THR A 143 13.13 -4.81 16.38
CA THR A 143 13.53 -6.22 16.51
C THR A 143 15.04 -6.34 16.80
N GLN A 144 15.89 -5.60 16.09
CA GLN A 144 17.35 -5.61 16.31
C GLN A 144 17.73 -5.06 17.67
N GLU A 145 17.04 -4.04 18.18
CA GLU A 145 17.27 -3.52 19.54
C GLU A 145 16.90 -4.56 20.60
N PHE A 146 15.80 -5.30 20.40
CA PHE A 146 15.37 -6.34 21.32
C PHE A 146 16.35 -7.53 21.35
N ASP A 147 16.83 -7.99 20.21
CA ASP A 147 17.80 -9.08 20.10
C ASP A 147 19.15 -8.68 20.73
N SER A 148 19.58 -7.44 20.56
CA SER A 148 20.82 -6.93 21.17
C SER A 148 20.76 -6.83 22.73
N ILE A 149 19.57 -6.62 23.27
CA ILE A 149 19.34 -6.56 24.73
C ILE A 149 19.31 -7.99 25.33
N THR A 150 18.74 -8.95 24.61
CA THR A 150 18.67 -10.35 25.04
C THR A 150 20.01 -11.06 25.00
N GLU A 151 20.87 -10.76 24.03
CA GLU A 151 22.24 -11.29 23.96
C GLU A 151 23.15 -10.68 25.07
N ALA A 152 22.97 -9.43 25.42
CA ALA A 152 23.72 -8.78 26.50
C ALA A 152 23.29 -9.29 27.89
N GLY A 153 22.08 -9.85 28.05
CA GLY A 153 21.56 -10.37 29.33
C GLY A 153 22.03 -11.78 29.69
N ASN A 154 22.65 -12.54 28.79
CA ASN A 154 23.03 -13.94 29.03
C ASN A 154 24.53 -14.16 29.28
N GLY A 155 25.30 -13.09 29.51
CA GLY A 155 26.74 -13.11 29.80
C GLY A 155 27.07 -12.76 31.25
N GLY A 156 27.05 -13.76 32.16
CA GLY A 156 27.87 -13.72 33.35
C GLY A 156 27.26 -13.22 34.66
N ARG A 157 26.55 -14.13 35.31
CA ARG A 157 26.36 -14.05 36.78
C ARG A 157 27.71 -14.30 37.49
N LYS A 158 28.39 -13.25 37.88
CA LYS A 158 29.43 -13.29 38.91
C LYS A 158 29.06 -12.30 40.03
N GLU A 159 28.73 -12.89 41.16
CA GLU A 159 28.52 -12.20 42.42
C GLU A 159 29.79 -11.46 42.85
N THR A 160 29.70 -10.18 43.15
CA THR A 160 30.48 -9.54 44.22
C THR A 160 29.69 -8.35 44.73
N SER A 161 29.54 -8.37 46.05
CA SER A 161 28.97 -7.37 46.94
C SER A 161 29.71 -6.04 46.91
N GLY A 162 28.99 -4.91 47.08
CA GLY A 162 29.61 -3.73 47.68
C GLY A 162 29.11 -2.36 47.17
N GLU A 163 28.30 -1.74 48.01
CA GLU A 163 28.25 -0.29 48.35
C GLU A 163 27.78 0.79 47.36
N ARG A 164 26.73 1.44 47.80
CA ARG A 164 26.20 2.82 47.70
C ARG A 164 27.08 3.86 47.00
N GLY A 165 26.42 4.65 46.17
CA GLY A 165 26.86 5.97 45.72
C GLY A 165 25.83 6.67 44.83
N GLU A 166 25.18 7.70 45.37
CA GLU A 166 24.25 8.63 44.73
C GLU A 166 24.88 9.44 43.60
N SER A 167 24.01 9.88 42.68
CA SER A 167 24.11 11.11 41.90
C SER A 167 25.05 11.16 40.70
N ALA A 168 24.42 11.20 39.51
CA ALA A 168 24.54 12.30 38.52
C ALA A 168 23.77 12.01 37.22
N ARG A 169 22.78 12.82 36.97
CA ARG A 169 22.13 12.94 35.64
C ARG A 169 23.17 13.45 34.64
N ALA A 170 23.63 12.58 33.77
CA ALA A 170 24.41 12.97 32.60
C ALA A 170 23.58 12.60 31.33
N THR A 171 23.13 13.62 30.62
CA THR A 171 22.52 13.55 29.29
C THR A 171 23.57 13.05 28.31
N TRP A 172 23.53 11.76 27.98
CA TRP A 172 24.36 11.19 26.94
C TRP A 172 23.65 11.36 25.59
N LYS A 173 24.11 12.33 24.78
CA LYS A 173 23.85 12.34 23.32
C LYS A 173 24.62 11.16 22.74
N LYS A 174 23.88 10.10 22.31
CA LYS A 174 24.50 9.00 21.57
C LYS A 174 24.91 9.53 20.17
N PRO A 175 26.13 9.27 19.71
CA PRO A 175 26.53 9.57 18.35
C PRO A 175 25.73 8.68 17.39
N ALA A 176 25.25 9.25 16.28
CA ALA A 176 24.59 8.52 15.21
C ALA A 176 25.49 7.39 14.71
N ARG A 177 25.12 6.15 14.97
CA ARG A 177 25.79 4.97 14.40
C ARG A 177 25.46 4.93 12.91
N LYS A 178 26.49 5.03 12.07
CA LYS A 178 26.39 4.69 10.65
C LYS A 178 25.97 3.22 10.57
N LEU A 179 24.83 2.94 9.96
CA LEU A 179 24.40 1.59 9.60
C LEU A 179 25.51 0.94 8.76
N LYS A 180 26.07 -0.15 9.24
CA LYS A 180 26.99 -0.98 8.47
C LYS A 180 26.16 -2.15 7.96
N PHE A 181 26.12 -2.30 6.64
CA PHE A 181 25.54 -3.48 6.01
C PHE A 181 26.22 -4.75 6.53
N THR A 182 25.45 -5.81 6.73
CA THR A 182 26.02 -7.14 6.94
C THR A 182 26.75 -7.57 5.66
N TYR A 183 27.69 -8.52 5.78
CA TYR A 183 28.46 -9.01 4.61
C TYR A 183 27.55 -9.54 3.48
N GLN A 184 26.42 -10.11 3.85
CA GLN A 184 25.43 -10.64 2.89
C GLN A 184 24.66 -9.51 2.19
N GLU A 185 24.23 -8.52 2.92
CA GLU A 185 23.56 -7.32 2.38
C GLU A 185 24.48 -6.50 1.48
N GLN A 186 25.77 -6.41 1.83
CA GLN A 186 26.75 -5.74 0.98
C GLN A 186 26.95 -6.48 -0.33
N LYS A 187 27.00 -7.81 -0.30
CA LYS A 187 27.13 -8.64 -1.49
C LYS A 187 25.90 -8.58 -2.39
N ASP A 188 24.70 -8.58 -1.79
CA ASP A 188 23.45 -8.46 -2.53
C ASP A 188 23.33 -7.07 -3.15
N TYR A 189 23.74 -6.02 -2.44
CA TYR A 189 23.79 -4.65 -2.95
C TYR A 189 24.74 -4.54 -4.16
N ASP A 190 25.97 -5.05 -4.03
CA ASP A 190 26.97 -5.04 -5.11
C ASP A 190 26.49 -5.83 -6.35
N THR A 191 25.72 -6.92 -6.14
CA THR A 191 25.13 -7.72 -7.24
C THR A 191 24.03 -6.95 -7.96
N ILE A 192 23.14 -6.30 -7.21
CA ILE A 192 22.05 -5.47 -7.78
C ILE A 192 22.60 -4.27 -8.54
N GLU A 193 23.65 -3.62 -8.02
CA GLU A 193 24.30 -2.48 -8.67
C GLU A 193 24.93 -2.91 -10.01
N GLN A 194 25.48 -4.12 -10.08
CA GLN A 194 26.05 -4.70 -11.29
C GLN A 194 25.00 -5.08 -12.31
N GLU A 195 23.88 -5.70 -11.88
CA GLU A 195 22.74 -6.00 -12.74
C GLU A 195 22.06 -4.73 -13.29
N MET A 196 21.97 -3.67 -12.51
CA MET A 196 21.47 -2.37 -12.98
C MET A 196 22.35 -1.77 -14.07
N ALA A 197 23.68 -1.79 -13.87
CA ALA A 197 24.62 -1.29 -14.88
C ALA A 197 24.55 -2.09 -16.19
N ASP A 198 24.43 -3.42 -16.11
CA ASP A 198 24.27 -4.28 -17.29
C ASP A 198 22.96 -4.03 -18.04
N LEU A 199 21.86 -3.74 -17.31
CA LEU A 199 20.57 -3.37 -17.90
C LEU A 199 20.60 -1.99 -18.56
N GLU A 200 21.26 -1.01 -17.95
CA GLU A 200 21.44 0.34 -18.53
C GLU A 200 22.24 0.27 -19.83
N ASP A 201 23.32 -0.53 -19.87
CA ASP A 201 24.11 -0.79 -21.08
C ASP A 201 23.29 -1.48 -22.18
N LEU A 202 22.41 -2.42 -21.79
CA LEU A 202 21.52 -3.11 -22.74
C LEU A 202 20.49 -2.14 -23.35
N VAL A 203 19.89 -1.28 -22.53
CA VAL A 203 18.93 -0.24 -22.98
C VAL A 203 19.62 0.71 -23.94
N CYS A 204 20.84 1.17 -23.61
CA CYS A 204 21.60 2.08 -24.46
C CYS A 204 21.92 1.46 -25.84
N ARG A 205 22.27 0.16 -25.90
CA ARG A 205 22.49 -0.55 -27.16
C ARG A 205 21.21 -0.74 -27.99
N LEU A 206 20.08 -1.00 -27.33
CA LEU A 206 18.80 -1.14 -28.01
C LEU A 206 18.32 0.21 -28.60
N ASP A 207 18.54 1.32 -27.89
CA ASP A 207 18.23 2.65 -28.38
C ASP A 207 19.09 3.04 -29.60
N GLU A 208 20.37 2.65 -29.62
CA GLU A 208 21.24 2.86 -30.79
C GLU A 208 20.84 2.01 -32.01
N ASP A 209 20.29 0.81 -31.79
CA ASP A 209 19.83 -0.08 -32.88
C ASP A 209 18.45 0.34 -33.43
N VAL A 210 17.62 1.02 -32.64
CA VAL A 210 16.33 1.58 -33.10
C VAL A 210 16.51 2.84 -33.93
N LEU A 211 17.64 3.57 -33.75
CA LEU A 211 17.94 4.82 -34.46
C LEU A 211 18.69 4.59 -35.81
N LYS A 212 18.97 3.35 -36.18
CA LYS A 212 19.55 2.96 -37.50
C LYS A 212 18.50 2.43 -38.45
#